data_7883af477d97ecfa5c32d3b1ad52f3e2
#
_entry.id   7883af477d97ecfa5c32d3b1ad52f3e2
#
_cell.length_a   1.000
_cell.length_b   1.000
_cell.length_c   1.000
_cell.angle_alpha   90.00
_cell.angle_beta   90.00
_cell.angle_gamma   90.00
#
_symmetry.space_group_name_H-M   'P 1'
#
loop_
_entity.id
_entity.type
_entity.pdbx_description
1 polymer ?
#
loop_
_entity_poly.entity_id
_entity_poly.type
_entity_poly.pdbx_seq_one_letter_code
_entity_poly.pdbx_strand_id
1 'polypeptide(L)'
;MSMQDNSEDLIVRNALLRGDAQARDLFMSNGKYVSSEEDLSASCIRELDAGGKLCIPSFIDPHIHLDKAHTIVSAKSNRSGTLAEAIKIGLELKRNYTSDDLVKRAGQTIVAAVSNGVTHLRTHVDVDNVGGLLPLKAILKARNIYSDIVDLQIVAFPQEGLLKNMGTVDLMWKAMEQGADVVGGMPFSEDSTEESTRHIQIVFE
;
A
#
# COMPACT_ATOMS: atom_id res chain seq x y z
N MET A 1 26.27 -15.51 6.29
CA MET A 1 25.51 -15.67 7.53
C MET A 1 24.19 -16.27 7.11
N SER A 2 23.94 -17.53 7.51
CA SER A 2 22.67 -18.22 7.22
C SER A 2 21.55 -17.43 7.89
N MET A 3 20.54 -17.03 7.12
CA MET A 3 19.26 -16.61 7.69
C MET A 3 18.79 -17.74 8.60
N GLN A 4 18.71 -17.48 9.89
CA GLN A 4 18.01 -18.39 10.80
C GLN A 4 16.55 -18.35 10.34
N ASP A 5 16.05 -19.49 9.94
CA ASP A 5 14.64 -19.74 9.64
C ASP A 5 13.89 -19.57 10.98
N ASN A 6 13.40 -18.38 11.23
CA ASN A 6 12.55 -18.03 12.36
C ASN A 6 11.08 -18.35 12.02
N SER A 7 10.82 -19.48 11.38
CA SER A 7 9.45 -19.94 11.19
C SER A 7 8.85 -20.28 12.56
N GLU A 8 8.02 -19.41 13.07
CA GLU A 8 7.15 -19.69 14.21
C GLU A 8 5.88 -20.35 13.70
N ASP A 9 5.52 -21.47 14.28
CA ASP A 9 4.19 -22.05 14.09
C ASP A 9 3.19 -21.35 15.02
N LEU A 10 1.94 -21.24 14.60
CA LEU A 10 0.89 -20.57 15.37
C LEU A 10 -0.31 -21.49 15.55
N ILE A 11 -0.79 -21.56 16.78
CA ILE A 11 -2.08 -22.17 17.12
C ILE A 11 -3.02 -21.05 17.57
N VAL A 12 -4.20 -20.99 16.98
CA VAL A 12 -5.28 -20.13 17.47
C VAL A 12 -6.36 -21.03 18.07
N ARG A 13 -6.41 -21.05 19.39
CA ARG A 13 -7.39 -21.84 20.17
C ARG A 13 -8.75 -21.14 20.18
N ASN A 14 -9.81 -21.92 20.24
CA ASN A 14 -11.18 -21.44 20.42
C ASN A 14 -11.62 -20.38 19.38
N ALA A 15 -11.22 -20.49 18.13
CA ALA A 15 -11.58 -19.57 17.04
C ALA A 15 -12.96 -19.97 16.47
N LEU A 16 -13.88 -19.01 16.33
CA LEU A 16 -15.15 -19.22 15.65
C LEU A 16 -15.00 -18.80 14.18
N LEU A 17 -15.19 -19.70 13.24
CA LEU A 17 -15.20 -19.35 11.82
C LEU A 17 -16.61 -18.98 11.35
N ARG A 18 -16.70 -18.19 10.28
CA ARG A 18 -17.99 -17.80 9.69
C ARG A 18 -18.76 -19.05 9.23
N GLY A 19 -19.94 -19.24 9.79
CA GLY A 19 -20.84 -20.38 9.48
C GLY A 19 -20.66 -21.57 10.40
N ASP A 20 -19.68 -21.58 11.30
CA ASP A 20 -19.52 -22.63 12.28
C ASP A 20 -20.48 -22.44 13.48
N ALA A 21 -21.01 -23.55 13.99
CA ALA A 21 -21.81 -23.55 15.19
C ALA A 21 -20.99 -23.59 16.49
N GLN A 22 -19.73 -23.98 16.42
CA GLN A 22 -18.82 -24.13 17.55
C GLN A 22 -17.43 -23.62 17.21
N ALA A 23 -16.72 -23.10 18.23
CA ALA A 23 -15.33 -22.72 18.10
C ALA A 23 -14.45 -23.96 17.88
N ARG A 24 -13.37 -23.78 17.15
CA ARG A 24 -12.34 -24.80 16.87
C ARG A 24 -10.95 -24.21 16.98
N ASP A 25 -9.94 -25.06 17.05
CA ASP A 25 -8.55 -24.66 16.97
C ASP A 25 -8.11 -24.55 15.50
N LEU A 26 -7.26 -23.57 15.21
CA LEU A 26 -6.65 -23.38 13.91
C LEU A 26 -5.14 -23.54 14.05
N PHE A 27 -4.52 -24.26 13.12
CA PHE A 27 -3.11 -24.55 13.12
C PHE A 27 -2.46 -23.94 11.90
N MET A 28 -1.31 -23.28 12.09
CA MET A 28 -0.57 -22.63 11.00
C MET A 28 0.91 -22.96 11.12
N SER A 29 1.47 -23.46 10.02
CA SER A 29 2.89 -23.72 9.89
C SER A 29 3.41 -23.06 8.60
N ASN A 30 4.54 -22.36 8.69
CA ASN A 30 5.15 -21.63 7.57
C ASN A 30 4.16 -20.68 6.85
N GLY A 31 3.31 -19.98 7.62
CA GLY A 31 2.32 -19.03 7.11
C GLY A 31 1.12 -19.65 6.39
N LYS A 32 0.92 -20.97 6.50
CA LYS A 32 -0.21 -21.70 5.89
C LYS A 32 -0.99 -22.48 6.93
N TYR A 33 -2.30 -22.60 6.70
CA TYR A 33 -3.13 -23.49 7.50
C TYR A 33 -2.74 -24.93 7.27
N VAL A 34 -2.67 -25.70 8.37
CA VAL A 34 -2.48 -27.15 8.39
C VAL A 34 -3.64 -27.84 9.09
N SER A 35 -3.77 -29.15 8.90
CA SER A 35 -4.97 -29.87 9.31
C SER A 35 -5.05 -30.16 10.80
N SER A 36 -3.90 -30.33 11.45
CA SER A 36 -3.81 -30.72 12.86
C SER A 36 -2.55 -30.15 13.53
N GLU A 37 -2.50 -30.28 14.85
CA GLU A 37 -1.32 -29.91 15.64
C GLU A 37 -0.10 -30.77 15.31
N GLU A 38 -0.31 -32.01 14.87
CA GLU A 38 0.77 -32.94 14.48
C GLU A 38 1.49 -32.50 13.19
N ASP A 39 0.84 -31.65 12.37
CA ASP A 39 1.42 -31.10 11.15
C ASP A 39 2.31 -29.85 11.41
N LEU A 40 2.44 -29.42 12.66
CA LEU A 40 3.32 -28.33 13.05
C LEU A 40 4.77 -28.79 13.02
N SER A 41 5.66 -27.98 12.48
CA SER A 41 7.05 -28.36 12.22
C SER A 41 8.08 -27.52 12.98
N ALA A 42 7.71 -26.35 13.51
CA ALA A 42 8.62 -25.46 14.17
C ALA A 42 8.95 -25.91 15.60
N SER A 43 10.16 -25.62 16.03
CA SER A 43 10.60 -25.84 17.41
C SER A 43 9.98 -24.83 18.41
N CYS A 44 9.41 -23.75 17.89
CA CYS A 44 8.73 -22.71 18.66
C CYS A 44 7.28 -22.60 18.16
N ILE A 45 6.32 -22.87 19.03
CA ILE A 45 4.90 -22.75 18.74
C ILE A 45 4.34 -21.60 19.59
N ARG A 46 3.73 -20.64 18.89
CA ARG A 46 3.02 -19.54 19.55
C ARG A 46 1.55 -19.89 19.65
N GLU A 47 0.96 -19.70 20.83
CA GLU A 47 -0.46 -19.92 21.04
C GLU A 47 -1.21 -18.61 21.32
N LEU A 48 -2.41 -18.49 20.75
CA LEU A 48 -3.34 -17.39 20.96
C LEU A 48 -4.72 -17.97 21.25
N ASP A 49 -5.34 -17.65 22.38
CA ASP A 49 -6.74 -17.99 22.64
C ASP A 49 -7.68 -16.92 22.09
N ALA A 50 -8.47 -17.27 21.09
CA ALA A 50 -9.47 -16.38 20.52
C ALA A 50 -10.71 -16.23 21.44
N GLY A 51 -10.89 -17.09 22.46
CA GLY A 51 -11.97 -17.00 23.43
C GLY A 51 -13.37 -17.05 22.78
N GLY A 52 -13.55 -17.81 21.73
CA GLY A 52 -14.81 -17.90 20.97
C GLY A 52 -15.07 -16.72 20.04
N LYS A 53 -14.10 -15.83 19.83
CA LYS A 53 -14.25 -14.70 18.91
C LYS A 53 -14.21 -15.15 17.45
N LEU A 54 -14.89 -14.37 16.60
CA LEU A 54 -14.93 -14.61 15.17
C LEU A 54 -13.54 -14.40 14.55
N CYS A 55 -13.04 -15.42 13.87
CA CYS A 55 -11.84 -15.36 13.05
C CYS A 55 -12.25 -15.14 11.59
N ILE A 56 -11.74 -14.11 11.00
CA ILE A 56 -11.99 -13.71 9.61
C ILE A 56 -10.68 -13.52 8.86
N PRO A 57 -10.66 -13.57 7.52
CA PRO A 57 -9.52 -13.11 6.74
C PRO A 57 -9.16 -11.67 7.08
N SER A 58 -7.89 -11.32 6.95
CA SER A 58 -7.43 -9.94 7.10
C SER A 58 -8.10 -8.99 6.10
N PHE A 59 -8.13 -7.71 6.43
CA PHE A 59 -8.66 -6.69 5.53
C PHE A 59 -7.67 -6.34 4.43
N ILE A 60 -8.22 -5.94 3.30
CA ILE A 60 -7.50 -5.41 2.13
C ILE A 60 -7.94 -3.97 1.94
N ASP A 61 -7.00 -3.03 1.90
CA ASP A 61 -7.26 -1.66 1.46
C ASP A 61 -6.82 -1.51 0.00
N PRO A 62 -7.77 -1.47 -0.96
CA PRO A 62 -7.46 -1.46 -2.38
C PRO A 62 -7.10 -0.08 -2.93
N HIS A 63 -7.17 1.00 -2.14
CA HIS A 63 -6.94 2.35 -2.62
C HIS A 63 -6.51 3.32 -1.52
N ILE A 64 -5.21 3.56 -1.42
CA ILE A 64 -4.62 4.56 -0.53
C ILE A 64 -3.54 5.36 -1.26
N HIS A 65 -3.16 6.52 -0.75
CA HIS A 65 -2.04 7.34 -1.20
C HIS A 65 -1.03 7.52 -0.06
N LEU A 66 -0.09 6.59 0.09
CA LEU A 66 0.91 6.62 1.17
C LEU A 66 1.88 7.80 1.04
N ASP A 67 2.17 8.25 -0.18
CA ASP A 67 3.01 9.41 -0.47
C ASP A 67 2.37 10.73 -0.01
N LYS A 68 1.04 10.78 0.12
CA LYS A 68 0.28 11.95 0.56
C LYS A 68 -0.22 11.85 2.01
N ALA A 69 -0.06 10.70 2.64
CA ALA A 69 -0.52 10.47 4.00
C ALA A 69 0.11 11.46 4.99
N HIS A 70 -0.64 11.87 6.01
CA HIS A 70 -0.21 12.78 7.08
C HIS A 70 0.32 14.15 6.64
N THR A 71 0.05 14.60 5.41
CA THR A 71 0.51 15.90 4.92
C THR A 71 -0.20 17.09 5.56
N ILE A 72 -1.35 16.89 6.18
CA ILE A 72 -2.16 17.95 6.81
C ILE A 72 -1.37 18.75 7.88
N VAL A 73 -0.41 18.13 8.54
CA VAL A 73 0.41 18.79 9.58
C VAL A 73 1.34 19.85 8.97
N SER A 74 1.77 19.64 7.71
CA SER A 74 2.70 20.55 7.00
C SER A 74 1.98 21.38 5.93
N ALA A 75 0.70 21.08 5.67
CA ALA A 75 -0.10 21.73 4.64
C ALA A 75 -0.66 23.07 5.09
N LYS A 76 -0.80 23.99 4.15
CA LYS A 76 -1.69 25.14 4.33
C LYS A 76 -3.13 24.66 4.42
N SER A 77 -3.95 25.37 5.20
CA SER A 77 -5.39 25.04 5.28
C SER A 77 -6.07 25.22 3.92
N ASN A 78 -6.84 24.22 3.51
CA ASN A 78 -7.76 24.33 2.38
C ASN A 78 -8.96 25.19 2.84
N ARG A 79 -8.94 26.49 2.54
CA ARG A 79 -9.93 27.46 3.03
C ARG A 79 -11.23 27.42 2.27
N SER A 80 -11.18 27.11 0.97
CA SER A 80 -12.38 27.02 0.14
C SER A 80 -13.10 25.68 0.26
N GLY A 81 -12.44 24.65 0.80
CA GLY A 81 -12.93 23.28 0.86
C GLY A 81 -13.01 22.60 -0.51
N THR A 82 -12.49 23.25 -1.56
CA THR A 82 -12.54 22.72 -2.94
C THR A 82 -11.41 21.74 -3.23
N LEU A 83 -11.67 20.80 -4.14
CA LEU A 83 -10.66 19.89 -4.65
C LEU A 83 -9.52 20.63 -5.37
N ALA A 84 -9.83 21.68 -6.12
CA ALA A 84 -8.85 22.47 -6.86
C ALA A 84 -7.83 23.13 -5.91
N GLU A 85 -8.28 23.69 -4.78
CA GLU A 85 -7.35 24.23 -3.77
C GLU A 85 -6.54 23.12 -3.11
N ALA A 86 -7.14 21.96 -2.82
CA ALA A 86 -6.43 20.80 -2.25
C ALA A 86 -5.31 20.32 -3.18
N ILE A 87 -5.57 20.20 -4.47
CA ILE A 87 -4.57 19.83 -5.48
C ILE A 87 -3.42 20.85 -5.50
N LYS A 88 -3.72 22.15 -5.52
CA LYS A 88 -2.69 23.20 -5.51
C LYS A 88 -1.81 23.13 -4.26
N ILE A 89 -2.41 22.93 -3.08
CA ILE A 89 -1.68 22.76 -1.83
C ILE A 89 -0.79 21.51 -1.89
N GLY A 90 -1.31 20.40 -2.42
CA GLY A 90 -0.56 19.15 -2.60
C GLY A 90 0.65 19.33 -3.52
N LEU A 91 0.51 20.05 -4.62
CA LEU A 91 1.63 20.37 -5.53
C LEU A 91 2.71 21.24 -4.87
N GLU A 92 2.32 22.22 -4.04
CA GLU A 92 3.27 23.05 -3.28
C GLU A 92 4.07 22.20 -2.28
N LEU A 93 3.41 21.26 -1.59
CA LEU A 93 4.06 20.33 -0.66
C LEU A 93 5.00 19.36 -1.38
N LYS A 94 4.56 18.81 -2.50
CA LYS A 94 5.33 17.84 -3.29
C LYS A 94 6.72 18.34 -3.69
N ARG A 95 6.86 19.63 -3.98
CA ARG A 95 8.16 20.27 -4.30
C ARG A 95 9.18 20.20 -3.17
N ASN A 96 8.72 20.02 -1.94
CA ASN A 96 9.55 19.98 -0.74
C ASN A 96 9.65 18.58 -0.12
N TYR A 97 9.14 17.54 -0.79
CA TYR A 97 9.24 16.17 -0.29
C TYR A 97 10.69 15.72 -0.17
N THR A 98 10.97 14.99 0.90
CA THR A 98 12.22 14.26 1.07
C THR A 98 11.92 12.77 1.21
N SER A 99 12.88 11.92 0.84
CA SER A 99 12.72 10.47 0.96
C SER A 99 12.41 10.05 2.40
N ASP A 100 13.09 10.64 3.37
CA ASP A 100 12.93 10.24 4.79
C ASP A 100 11.58 10.68 5.35
N ASP A 101 11.07 11.86 4.97
CA ASP A 101 9.72 12.30 5.34
C ASP A 101 8.66 11.39 4.74
N LEU A 102 8.78 11.07 3.45
CA LEU A 102 7.85 10.16 2.77
C LEU A 102 7.83 8.77 3.42
N VAL A 103 8.99 8.17 3.68
CA VAL A 103 9.10 6.85 4.34
C VAL A 103 8.49 6.88 5.73
N LYS A 104 8.77 7.94 6.51
CA LYS A 104 8.23 8.11 7.87
C LYS A 104 6.69 8.19 7.85
N ARG A 105 6.11 9.03 7.00
CA ARG A 105 4.65 9.21 6.90
C ARG A 105 3.96 7.95 6.39
N ALA A 106 4.51 7.31 5.38
CA ALA A 106 4.03 6.03 4.87
C ALA A 106 4.04 4.96 5.97
N GLY A 107 5.15 4.86 6.71
CA GLY A 107 5.28 3.90 7.80
C GLY A 107 4.24 4.10 8.91
N GLN A 108 3.96 5.34 9.31
CA GLN A 108 2.91 5.64 10.28
C GLN A 108 1.54 5.14 9.81
N THR A 109 1.22 5.33 8.53
CA THR A 109 -0.04 4.86 7.95
C THR A 109 -0.09 3.34 7.85
N ILE A 110 1.00 2.70 7.42
CA ILE A 110 1.11 1.24 7.33
C ILE A 110 0.90 0.61 8.71
N VAL A 111 1.60 1.08 9.74
CA VAL A 111 1.46 0.57 11.11
C VAL A 111 0.03 0.75 11.62
N ALA A 112 -0.59 1.90 11.37
CA ALA A 112 -1.98 2.14 11.75
C ALA A 112 -2.95 1.18 11.03
N ALA A 113 -2.78 0.94 9.73
CA ALA A 113 -3.59 0.01 8.95
C ALA A 113 -3.45 -1.42 9.48
N VAL A 114 -2.21 -1.90 9.67
CA VAL A 114 -1.92 -3.25 10.19
C VAL A 114 -2.51 -3.44 11.60
N SER A 115 -2.40 -2.43 12.48
CA SER A 115 -3.00 -2.46 13.83
C SER A 115 -4.52 -2.59 13.81
N ASN A 116 -5.16 -2.28 12.67
CA ASN A 116 -6.59 -2.45 12.45
C ASN A 116 -6.94 -3.66 11.57
N GLY A 117 -6.00 -4.58 11.37
CA GLY A 117 -6.21 -5.86 10.69
C GLY A 117 -6.06 -5.82 9.16
N VAL A 118 -5.51 -4.75 8.60
CA VAL A 118 -5.20 -4.66 7.16
C VAL A 118 -3.81 -5.25 6.92
N THR A 119 -3.71 -6.27 6.08
CA THR A 119 -2.43 -6.88 5.71
C THR A 119 -2.05 -6.71 4.24
N HIS A 120 -2.96 -6.19 3.43
CA HIS A 120 -2.73 -5.92 2.01
C HIS A 120 -3.16 -4.50 1.69
N LEU A 121 -2.23 -3.70 1.15
CA LEU A 121 -2.46 -2.32 0.74
C LEU A 121 -2.15 -2.14 -0.74
N ARG A 122 -3.03 -1.46 -1.47
CA ARG A 122 -2.72 -0.95 -2.81
C ARG A 122 -2.56 0.57 -2.74
N THR A 123 -1.33 1.05 -2.88
CA THR A 123 -1.03 2.49 -2.84
C THR A 123 -0.85 3.07 -4.24
N HIS A 124 -1.53 4.17 -4.52
CA HIS A 124 -1.33 4.97 -5.73
C HIS A 124 -0.30 6.04 -5.41
N VAL A 125 0.83 6.00 -6.10
CA VAL A 125 1.99 6.86 -5.85
C VAL A 125 2.18 7.81 -7.00
N ASP A 126 2.20 9.10 -6.73
CA ASP A 126 2.33 10.12 -7.76
C ASP A 126 3.64 9.98 -8.54
N VAL A 127 3.49 9.99 -9.86
CA VAL A 127 4.57 10.03 -10.85
C VAL A 127 4.28 11.19 -11.79
N ASP A 128 5.04 12.26 -11.69
CA ASP A 128 4.84 13.49 -12.46
C ASP A 128 6.15 14.31 -12.56
N ASN A 129 6.11 15.40 -13.32
CA ASN A 129 7.28 16.27 -13.52
C ASN A 129 7.62 17.18 -12.32
N VAL A 130 6.82 17.17 -11.25
CA VAL A 130 7.07 17.94 -10.02
C VAL A 130 7.81 17.11 -8.99
N GLY A 131 7.30 15.92 -8.67
CA GLY A 131 7.90 14.97 -7.73
C GLY A 131 8.89 14.02 -8.37
N GLY A 132 8.84 13.86 -9.69
CA GLY A 132 9.62 12.87 -10.42
C GLY A 132 9.33 11.45 -9.94
N LEU A 133 10.38 10.71 -9.68
CA LEU A 133 10.32 9.36 -9.12
C LEU A 133 10.66 9.30 -7.62
N LEU A 134 10.82 10.45 -6.95
CA LEU A 134 11.16 10.49 -5.53
C LEU A 134 10.07 9.82 -4.67
N PRO A 135 8.76 10.07 -4.86
CA PRO A 135 7.71 9.40 -4.10
C PRO A 135 7.76 7.87 -4.29
N LEU A 136 7.89 7.40 -5.53
CA LEU A 136 7.98 5.98 -5.83
C LEU A 136 9.15 5.32 -5.09
N LYS A 137 10.35 5.89 -5.19
CA LYS A 137 11.55 5.36 -4.51
C LYS A 137 11.38 5.28 -3.01
N ALA A 138 10.74 6.28 -2.41
CA ALA A 138 10.46 6.30 -0.98
C ALA A 138 9.46 5.21 -0.58
N ILE A 139 8.41 4.99 -1.37
CA ILE A 139 7.41 3.96 -1.09
C ILE A 139 7.97 2.56 -1.34
N LEU A 140 8.82 2.36 -2.35
CA LEU A 140 9.57 1.11 -2.52
C LEU A 140 10.48 0.80 -1.31
N LYS A 141 11.14 1.82 -0.75
CA LYS A 141 11.90 1.69 0.50
C LYS A 141 11.00 1.33 1.68
N ALA A 142 9.84 1.96 1.80
CA ALA A 142 8.86 1.62 2.84
C ALA A 142 8.35 0.19 2.67
N ARG A 143 8.04 -0.28 1.45
CA ARG A 143 7.66 -1.66 1.16
C ARG A 143 8.67 -2.66 1.72
N ASN A 144 9.96 -2.42 1.49
CA ASN A 144 11.01 -3.29 1.99
C ASN A 144 11.12 -3.28 3.52
N ILE A 145 10.94 -2.11 4.15
CA ILE A 145 11.02 -1.97 5.62
C ILE A 145 9.87 -2.71 6.33
N TYR A 146 8.67 -2.71 5.73
CA TYR A 146 7.46 -3.25 6.34
C TYR A 146 6.99 -4.57 5.72
N SER A 147 7.86 -5.23 4.93
CA SER A 147 7.53 -6.49 4.20
C SER A 147 7.09 -7.64 5.11
N ASP A 148 7.52 -7.64 6.37
CA ASP A 148 7.17 -8.71 7.32
C ASP A 148 5.74 -8.59 7.87
N ILE A 149 5.09 -7.43 7.71
CA ILE A 149 3.78 -7.16 8.32
C ILE A 149 2.70 -6.76 7.32
N VAL A 150 3.06 -6.36 6.09
CA VAL A 150 2.12 -5.92 5.06
C VAL A 150 2.59 -6.30 3.67
N ASP A 151 1.66 -6.73 2.83
CA ASP A 151 1.87 -6.85 1.39
C ASP A 151 1.44 -5.53 0.72
N LEU A 152 2.41 -4.84 0.10
CA LEU A 152 2.21 -3.52 -0.48
C LEU A 152 2.33 -3.57 -2.00
N GLN A 153 1.20 -3.42 -2.69
CA GLN A 153 1.13 -3.24 -4.13
C GLN A 153 1.21 -1.75 -4.48
N ILE A 154 2.10 -1.39 -5.40
CA ILE A 154 2.39 -0.01 -5.78
C ILE A 154 1.89 0.26 -7.20
N VAL A 155 0.98 1.21 -7.34
CA VAL A 155 0.50 1.73 -8.61
C VAL A 155 1.28 3.00 -8.96
N ALA A 156 1.98 3.02 -10.09
CA ALA A 156 2.51 4.27 -10.65
C ALA A 156 1.34 5.12 -11.15
N PHE A 157 1.15 6.32 -10.58
CA PHE A 157 -0.06 7.08 -10.77
C PHE A 157 0.19 8.51 -11.26
N PRO A 158 -0.20 8.84 -12.51
CA PRO A 158 0.00 10.17 -13.08
C PRO A 158 -1.14 11.11 -12.67
N GLN A 159 -1.21 11.47 -11.39
CA GLN A 159 -2.28 12.29 -10.80
C GLN A 159 -2.55 13.58 -11.57
N GLU A 160 -1.49 14.21 -12.11
CA GLU A 160 -1.56 15.50 -12.76
C GLU A 160 -1.74 15.39 -14.30
N GLY A 161 -1.96 14.18 -14.81
CA GLY A 161 -2.07 13.88 -16.25
C GLY A 161 -0.77 13.38 -16.87
N LEU A 162 -0.88 12.66 -17.98
CA LEU A 162 0.24 12.15 -18.76
C LEU A 162 0.70 13.12 -19.82
N LEU A 163 -0.25 13.64 -20.61
CA LEU A 163 0.01 14.47 -21.81
C LEU A 163 0.13 15.94 -21.46
N LYS A 164 -0.71 16.41 -20.57
CA LYS A 164 -0.67 17.76 -20.01
C LYS A 164 0.70 18.12 -19.40
N ASN A 165 1.39 17.16 -18.81
CA ASN A 165 2.68 17.35 -18.16
C ASN A 165 3.79 16.67 -18.95
N MET A 166 4.54 17.46 -19.72
CA MET A 166 5.63 16.96 -20.57
C MET A 166 6.62 16.10 -19.78
N GLY A 167 6.97 14.95 -20.33
CA GLY A 167 7.91 13.99 -19.75
C GLY A 167 7.31 13.00 -18.77
N THR A 168 6.02 13.12 -18.41
CA THR A 168 5.37 12.18 -17.48
C THR A 168 5.26 10.78 -18.06
N VAL A 169 5.04 10.62 -19.37
CA VAL A 169 5.04 9.29 -20.02
C VAL A 169 6.36 8.57 -19.79
N ASP A 170 7.49 9.23 -20.01
CA ASP A 170 8.83 8.65 -19.78
C ASP A 170 9.06 8.31 -18.29
N LEU A 171 8.51 9.13 -17.39
CA LEU A 171 8.59 8.86 -15.96
C LEU A 171 7.76 7.63 -15.57
N MET A 172 6.59 7.43 -16.19
CA MET A 172 5.77 6.25 -15.97
C MET A 172 6.48 4.96 -16.40
N TRP A 173 7.09 4.94 -17.59
CA TRP A 173 7.94 3.83 -18.03
C TRP A 173 9.04 3.52 -17.03
N LYS A 174 9.79 4.55 -16.61
CA LYS A 174 10.84 4.39 -15.60
C LYS A 174 10.31 3.92 -14.25
N ALA A 175 9.09 4.31 -13.89
CA ALA A 175 8.45 3.87 -12.65
C ALA A 175 8.19 2.36 -12.67
N MET A 176 7.70 1.84 -13.79
CA MET A 176 7.50 0.40 -13.96
C MET A 176 8.84 -0.36 -13.94
N GLU A 177 9.86 0.12 -14.64
CA GLU A 177 11.21 -0.45 -14.63
C GLU A 177 11.84 -0.47 -13.22
N GLN A 178 11.51 0.50 -12.37
CA GLN A 178 12.02 0.61 -11.00
C GLN A 178 11.23 -0.20 -9.97
N GLY A 179 10.16 -0.88 -10.37
CA GLY A 179 9.47 -1.85 -9.53
C GLY A 179 8.10 -1.40 -9.00
N ALA A 180 7.43 -0.46 -9.66
CA ALA A 180 5.99 -0.32 -9.52
C ALA A 180 5.31 -1.59 -10.06
N ASP A 181 4.23 -2.03 -9.41
CA ASP A 181 3.58 -3.30 -9.73
C ASP A 181 2.49 -3.14 -10.79
N VAL A 182 1.89 -1.96 -10.85
CA VAL A 182 0.73 -1.66 -11.71
C VAL A 182 0.89 -0.27 -12.31
N VAL A 183 0.56 -0.13 -13.58
CA VAL A 183 0.40 1.17 -14.22
C VAL A 183 -1.01 1.71 -13.94
N GLY A 184 -1.09 2.96 -13.49
CA GLY A 184 -2.35 3.67 -13.27
C GLY A 184 -2.58 4.78 -14.26
N GLY A 185 -3.76 5.38 -14.23
CA GLY A 185 -4.10 6.50 -15.08
C GLY A 185 -5.07 7.46 -14.41
N MET A 186 -5.02 8.75 -14.81
CA MET A 186 -5.94 9.79 -14.38
C MET A 186 -6.37 10.64 -15.60
N PRO A 187 -7.11 10.05 -16.56
CA PRO A 187 -7.48 10.74 -17.79
C PRO A 187 -8.32 11.99 -17.56
N PHE A 188 -9.01 12.09 -16.43
CA PHE A 188 -9.75 13.29 -16.03
C PHE A 188 -8.87 14.53 -15.86
N SER A 189 -7.57 14.36 -15.61
CA SER A 189 -6.63 15.45 -15.41
C SER A 189 -6.12 16.08 -16.72
N GLU A 190 -6.42 15.49 -17.88
CA GLU A 190 -6.03 16.03 -19.17
C GLU A 190 -6.89 17.25 -19.58
N ASP A 191 -6.37 18.06 -20.50
CA ASP A 191 -7.00 19.33 -20.90
C ASP A 191 -8.11 19.18 -21.96
N SER A 192 -8.22 17.99 -22.61
CA SER A 192 -9.26 17.69 -23.60
C SER A 192 -9.74 16.24 -23.56
N THR A 193 -10.87 15.96 -24.20
CA THR A 193 -11.41 14.61 -24.37
C THR A 193 -10.49 13.74 -25.23
N GLU A 194 -9.88 14.34 -26.25
CA GLU A 194 -8.91 13.70 -27.14
C GLU A 194 -7.68 13.24 -26.35
N GLU A 195 -7.14 14.11 -25.51
CA GLU A 195 -6.02 13.78 -24.62
C GLU A 195 -6.41 12.74 -23.59
N SER A 196 -7.59 12.84 -22.99
CA SER A 196 -8.11 11.81 -22.07
C SER A 196 -8.19 10.44 -22.74
N THR A 197 -8.65 10.39 -23.99
CA THR A 197 -8.69 9.16 -24.78
C THR A 197 -7.29 8.63 -25.08
N ARG A 198 -6.37 9.51 -25.47
CA ARG A 198 -4.97 9.13 -25.74
C ARG A 198 -4.25 8.67 -24.47
N HIS A 199 -4.52 9.31 -23.32
CA HIS A 199 -4.02 8.88 -22.02
C HIS A 199 -4.39 7.41 -21.74
N ILE A 200 -5.67 7.06 -21.93
CA ILE A 200 -6.14 5.68 -21.74
C ILE A 200 -5.39 4.72 -22.66
N GLN A 201 -5.22 5.06 -23.94
CA GLN A 201 -4.48 4.23 -24.88
C GLN A 201 -3.04 3.98 -24.41
N ILE A 202 -2.32 5.03 -23.99
CA ILE A 202 -0.93 4.91 -23.51
C ILE A 202 -0.81 4.01 -22.28
N VAL A 203 -1.78 4.07 -21.37
CA VAL A 203 -1.78 3.21 -20.16
C VAL A 203 -1.96 1.74 -20.51
N PHE A 204 -2.60 1.41 -21.63
CA PHE A 204 -2.83 0.04 -22.08
C PHE A 204 -1.81 -0.44 -23.13
N GLU A 205 -0.91 0.39 -23.63
CA GLU A 205 0.24 0.03 -24.46
C GLU A 205 1.39 -0.53 -23.62
#